data_479bdc51ce45f2993e0bb92b92bfa6d7
#
_entry.id   479bdc51ce45f2993e0bb92b92bfa6d7
#
_cell.length_a   1.000
_cell.length_b   1.000
_cell.length_c   1.000
_cell.angle_alpha   90.00
_cell.angle_beta   90.00
_cell.angle_gamma   90.00
#
_symmetry.space_group_name_H-M   'P 1'
#
loop_
_entity.id
_entity.type
_entity.pdbx_description
1 polymer ?
#
loop_
_entity_poly.entity_id
_entity_poly.type
_entity_poly.pdbx_seq_one_letter_code
_entity_poly.pdbx_strand_id
1 'polypeptide(L)'
;MARELNREQVKYGQEQIEQENICGPMGKQIRIGMFCHGALCMAVSGKCYMSLANANRSANRGECVQICRRSYTVTDNETGNQLEIDNKYVMSPKDLKTIRFIDRMMDAGVRVFKIEGRAR
;
A
#
# COMPACT_ATOMS: atom_id res chain seq x y z
N MET A 1 -8.46 -5.84 -4.51
CA MET A 1 -7.03 -5.78 -4.08
C MET A 1 -6.97 -6.11 -2.60
N ALA A 2 -6.29 -7.18 -2.24
CA ALA A 2 -6.09 -7.63 -0.86
C ALA A 2 -4.88 -6.89 -0.25
N ARG A 3 -5.08 -5.65 0.19
CA ARG A 3 -4.00 -4.81 0.71
C ARG A 3 -3.71 -5.07 2.19
N GLU A 4 -4.77 -5.30 2.96
CA GLU A 4 -4.71 -5.39 4.42
C GLU A 4 -4.77 -6.84 4.93
N LEU A 5 -4.77 -7.83 4.01
CA LEU A 5 -4.86 -9.25 4.35
C LEU A 5 -3.48 -9.89 4.44
N ASN A 6 -3.31 -10.80 5.40
CA ASN A 6 -2.15 -11.67 5.47
C ASN A 6 -2.28 -12.88 4.51
N ARG A 7 -1.21 -13.68 4.41
CA ARG A 7 -1.15 -14.82 3.48
C ARG A 7 -2.25 -15.86 3.71
N GLU A 8 -2.51 -16.21 4.96
CA GLU A 8 -3.52 -17.22 5.33
C GLU A 8 -4.94 -16.74 5.01
N GLN A 9 -5.22 -15.46 5.25
CA GLN A 9 -6.50 -14.85 4.87
C GLN A 9 -6.70 -14.80 3.36
N VAL A 10 -5.63 -14.52 2.61
CA VAL A 10 -5.67 -14.58 1.14
C VAL A 10 -5.94 -15.99 0.64
N LYS A 11 -5.25 -16.99 1.21
CA LYS A 11 -5.46 -18.41 0.87
C LYS A 11 -6.90 -18.84 1.16
N TYR A 12 -7.39 -18.54 2.35
CA TYR A 12 -8.79 -18.82 2.71
C TYR A 12 -9.77 -18.15 1.75
N GLY A 13 -9.58 -16.86 1.44
CA GLY A 13 -10.43 -16.15 0.49
C GLY A 13 -10.41 -16.76 -0.91
N GLN A 14 -9.25 -17.22 -1.37
CA GLN A 14 -9.14 -17.92 -2.66
C GLN A 14 -9.89 -19.26 -2.65
N GLU A 15 -9.77 -20.04 -1.59
CA GLU A 15 -10.49 -21.30 -1.42
C GLU A 15 -12.01 -21.08 -1.45
N GLN A 16 -12.51 -20.03 -0.78
CA GLN A 16 -13.94 -19.69 -0.82
C GLN A 16 -14.40 -19.27 -2.22
N ILE A 17 -13.60 -18.48 -2.93
CA ILE A 17 -13.89 -18.08 -4.32
C ILE A 17 -14.04 -19.29 -5.22
N GLU A 18 -13.19 -20.29 -5.06
CA GLU A 18 -13.20 -21.51 -5.87
C GLU A 18 -14.38 -22.44 -5.48
N GLN A 19 -14.60 -22.66 -4.19
CA GLN A 19 -15.67 -23.53 -3.68
C GLN A 19 -17.07 -23.02 -4.03
N GLU A 20 -17.29 -21.72 -3.86
CA GLU A 20 -18.59 -21.08 -4.11
C GLU A 20 -18.74 -20.54 -5.54
N ASN A 21 -17.71 -20.72 -6.37
CA ASN A 21 -17.62 -20.17 -7.73
C ASN A 21 -18.01 -18.67 -7.80
N ILE A 22 -17.44 -17.88 -6.92
CA ILE A 22 -17.78 -16.45 -6.81
C ILE A 22 -17.32 -15.71 -8.06
N CYS A 23 -18.28 -15.17 -8.80
CA CYS A 23 -18.07 -14.48 -10.08
C CYS A 23 -18.32 -12.98 -9.97
N GLY A 24 -17.62 -12.21 -10.81
CA GLY A 24 -17.89 -10.79 -11.01
C GLY A 24 -19.09 -10.54 -11.94
N PRO A 25 -19.43 -9.27 -12.20
CA PRO A 25 -20.59 -8.90 -13.02
C PRO A 25 -20.57 -9.46 -14.45
N MET A 26 -19.40 -9.82 -14.96
CA MET A 26 -19.23 -10.40 -16.31
C MET A 26 -19.27 -11.94 -16.31
N GLY A 27 -19.70 -12.59 -15.23
CA GLY A 27 -19.77 -14.04 -15.12
C GLY A 27 -18.39 -14.74 -15.00
N LYS A 28 -17.31 -14.00 -14.91
CA LYS A 28 -15.96 -14.55 -14.72
C LYS A 28 -15.63 -14.63 -13.25
N GLN A 29 -15.03 -15.74 -12.84
CA GLN A 29 -14.56 -15.91 -11.45
C GLN A 29 -13.64 -14.76 -11.06
N ILE A 30 -13.84 -14.22 -9.85
CA ILE A 30 -13.00 -13.13 -9.35
C ILE A 30 -11.60 -13.63 -9.02
N ARG A 31 -10.63 -12.74 -9.11
CA ARG A 31 -9.21 -13.04 -8.82
C ARG A 31 -8.69 -12.11 -7.73
N ILE A 32 -7.95 -12.68 -6.79
CA ILE A 32 -7.30 -11.90 -5.74
C ILE A 32 -6.06 -11.22 -6.31
N GLY A 33 -5.99 -9.90 -6.11
CA GLY A 33 -4.83 -9.10 -6.48
C GLY A 33 -4.12 -8.55 -5.25
N MET A 34 -2.78 -8.51 -5.29
CA MET A 34 -1.94 -7.91 -4.26
C MET A 34 -0.88 -6.99 -4.86
N PHE A 35 -0.41 -6.04 -4.06
CA PHE A 35 0.77 -5.26 -4.42
C PHE A 35 2.02 -6.13 -4.31
N CYS A 36 2.90 -6.05 -5.30
CA CYS A 36 4.14 -6.84 -5.31
C CYS A 36 5.41 -5.98 -5.31
N HIS A 37 5.31 -4.72 -5.68
CA HIS A 37 6.47 -3.82 -5.72
C HIS A 37 6.06 -2.36 -5.67
N GLY A 38 6.93 -1.54 -5.10
CA GLY A 38 6.88 -0.08 -5.19
C GLY A 38 6.51 0.62 -3.90
N ALA A 39 6.14 1.87 -4.02
CA ALA A 39 5.90 2.78 -2.92
C ALA A 39 4.68 2.38 -2.09
N LEU A 40 4.89 1.86 -0.88
CA LEU A 40 3.81 1.63 0.07
C LEU A 40 3.27 2.95 0.61
N CYS A 41 1.96 3.03 0.76
CA CYS A 41 1.28 4.16 1.40
C CYS A 41 1.18 3.92 2.91
N MET A 42 1.45 4.96 3.71
CA MET A 42 1.24 4.92 5.16
C MET A 42 -0.25 4.91 5.55
N ALA A 43 -1.11 5.42 4.66
CA ALA A 43 -2.53 5.55 4.95
C ALA A 43 -3.30 4.28 4.60
N VAL A 44 -4.18 3.86 5.51
CA VAL A 44 -5.07 2.72 5.28
C VAL A 44 -6.03 3.03 4.14
N SER A 45 -6.05 2.17 3.13
CA SER A 45 -6.95 2.26 1.97
C SER A 45 -7.03 3.65 1.32
N GLY A 46 -5.91 4.39 1.35
CA GLY A 46 -5.82 5.71 0.73
C GLY A 46 -6.47 6.85 1.53
N LYS A 47 -6.96 6.63 2.73
CA LYS A 47 -7.48 7.68 3.63
C LYS A 47 -6.34 8.55 4.15
N CYS A 48 -5.78 9.40 3.29
CA CYS A 48 -4.67 10.27 3.63
C CYS A 48 -5.11 11.73 3.68
N TYR A 49 -5.00 12.32 4.86
CA TYR A 49 -5.31 13.74 5.07
C TYR A 49 -4.09 14.67 4.89
N MET A 50 -2.87 14.12 4.80
CA MET A 50 -1.66 14.95 4.66
C MET A 50 -1.66 15.78 3.38
N SER A 51 -1.98 15.15 2.23
CA SER A 51 -2.08 15.88 0.96
C SER A 51 -3.21 16.90 0.96
N LEU A 52 -4.32 16.59 1.64
CA LEU A 52 -5.45 17.51 1.77
C LEU A 52 -5.07 18.71 2.64
N ALA A 53 -4.55 18.46 3.83
CA ALA A 53 -4.20 19.53 4.79
C ALA A 53 -3.08 20.46 4.29
N ASN A 54 -2.09 19.90 3.58
CA ASN A 54 -0.92 20.68 3.15
C ASN A 54 -1.05 21.32 1.76
N ALA A 55 -1.85 20.74 0.87
CA ALA A 55 -1.91 21.16 -0.53
C ALA A 55 -3.35 21.25 -1.07
N ASN A 56 -4.36 21.05 -0.23
CA ASN A 56 -5.76 20.97 -0.63
C ASN A 56 -6.01 19.99 -1.79
N ARG A 57 -5.30 18.85 -1.77
CA ARG A 57 -5.38 17.81 -2.81
C ARG A 57 -5.79 16.46 -2.21
N SER A 58 -6.70 15.78 -2.88
CA SER A 58 -7.21 14.48 -2.43
C SER A 58 -6.35 13.33 -2.96
N ALA A 59 -5.66 12.63 -2.07
CA ALA A 59 -4.90 11.43 -2.43
C ALA A 59 -5.79 10.31 -2.97
N ASN A 60 -7.04 10.20 -2.50
CA ASN A 60 -8.03 9.24 -3.01
C ASN A 60 -8.43 9.50 -4.46
N ARG A 61 -8.32 10.73 -4.91
CA ARG A 61 -8.61 11.14 -6.29
C ARG A 61 -7.37 11.12 -7.19
N GLY A 62 -6.26 10.53 -6.72
CA GLY A 62 -5.02 10.44 -7.48
C GLY A 62 -4.07 11.64 -7.34
N GLU A 63 -4.40 12.62 -6.51
CA GLU A 63 -3.63 13.86 -6.35
C GLU A 63 -2.68 13.82 -5.13
N CYS A 64 -2.13 12.65 -4.82
CA CYS A 64 -1.15 12.50 -3.75
C CYS A 64 0.14 13.27 -4.06
N VAL A 65 0.52 14.21 -3.19
CA VAL A 65 1.76 15.00 -3.32
C VAL A 65 2.93 14.43 -2.54
N GLN A 66 2.80 13.21 -2.01
CA GLN A 66 3.84 12.43 -1.33
C GLN A 66 4.55 13.16 -0.18
N ILE A 67 3.84 13.94 0.60
CA ILE A 67 4.40 14.67 1.76
C ILE A 67 5.10 13.70 2.73
N CYS A 68 4.55 12.51 2.93
CA CYS A 68 5.15 11.49 3.79
C CYS A 68 6.56 11.02 3.35
N ARG A 69 7.01 11.37 2.15
CA ARG A 69 8.31 10.98 1.58
C ARG A 69 9.29 12.14 1.44
N ARG A 70 9.16 13.14 2.28
CA ARG A 70 10.09 14.26 2.38
C ARG A 70 11.05 14.05 3.55
N SER A 71 12.16 14.77 3.56
CA SER A 71 12.97 14.98 4.75
C SER A 71 12.25 15.89 5.72
N TYR A 72 12.53 15.76 7.02
CA TYR A 72 11.90 16.53 8.08
C TYR A 72 12.92 16.95 9.12
N THR A 73 12.73 18.13 9.68
CA THR A 73 13.35 18.53 10.93
C THR A 73 12.33 18.36 12.04
N VAL A 74 12.64 17.55 13.03
CA VAL A 74 11.82 17.34 14.21
C VAL A 74 12.36 18.24 15.32
N THR A 75 11.49 19.06 15.88
CA THR A 75 11.85 19.98 16.98
C THR A 75 11.13 19.51 18.24
N ASP A 76 11.88 19.33 19.30
CA ASP A 76 11.33 19.16 20.64
C ASP A 76 10.86 20.52 21.16
N ASN A 77 9.56 20.64 21.40
CA ASN A 77 8.95 21.92 21.77
C ASN A 77 9.28 22.36 23.21
N GLU A 78 9.71 21.44 24.09
CA GLU A 78 10.08 21.74 25.48
C GLU A 78 11.53 22.21 25.56
N THR A 79 12.43 21.54 24.87
CA THR A 79 13.88 21.83 24.95
C THR A 79 14.40 22.68 23.80
N GLY A 80 13.64 22.79 22.70
CA GLY A 80 14.09 23.43 21.48
C GLY A 80 15.10 22.64 20.65
N ASN A 81 15.47 21.44 21.11
CA ASN A 81 16.42 20.59 20.39
C ASN A 81 15.85 20.16 19.04
N GLN A 82 16.68 20.18 18.01
CA GLN A 82 16.31 19.80 16.67
C GLN A 82 17.05 18.55 16.20
N LEU A 83 16.32 17.65 15.56
CA LEU A 83 16.86 16.49 14.87
C LEU A 83 16.53 16.61 13.38
N GLU A 84 17.55 16.80 12.57
CA GLU A 84 17.42 16.75 11.13
C GLU A 84 17.40 15.30 10.65
N ILE A 85 16.37 14.95 9.89
CA ILE A 85 16.18 13.59 9.37
C ILE A 85 16.22 13.68 7.85
N ASP A 86 17.35 13.33 7.30
CA ASP A 86 17.63 13.42 5.86
C ASP A 86 17.10 12.23 5.04
N ASN A 87 16.54 11.19 5.71
CA ASN A 87 15.91 10.07 5.01
C ASN A 87 14.42 10.29 4.76
N LYS A 88 13.86 9.63 3.74
CA LYS A 88 12.47 9.77 3.27
C LYS A 88 11.48 8.88 4.02
N TYR A 89 11.85 8.24 5.13
CA TYR A 89 11.07 7.16 5.73
C TYR A 89 10.61 7.43 7.16
N VAL A 90 10.71 8.66 7.62
CA VAL A 90 10.19 9.05 8.95
C VAL A 90 8.69 8.83 9.03
N MET A 91 7.97 9.26 7.99
CA MET A 91 6.51 9.20 7.93
C MET A 91 6.00 8.17 6.91
N SER A 92 6.86 7.42 6.27
CA SER A 92 6.49 6.47 5.23
C SER A 92 7.21 5.14 5.43
N PRO A 93 6.54 4.01 5.18
CA PRO A 93 7.24 2.72 5.11
C PRO A 93 8.23 2.71 3.95
N LYS A 94 9.23 1.83 4.03
CA LYS A 94 10.12 1.51 2.90
C LYS A 94 9.32 0.92 1.75
N ASP A 95 9.90 0.96 0.54
CA ASP A 95 9.27 0.39 -0.63
C ASP A 95 9.14 -1.12 -0.52
N LEU A 96 7.99 -1.61 -0.97
CA LEU A 96 7.70 -3.03 -1.04
C LEU A 96 8.57 -3.68 -2.12
N LYS A 97 9.17 -4.83 -1.79
CA LYS A 97 9.92 -5.66 -2.73
C LYS A 97 9.65 -7.13 -2.42
N THR A 98 8.73 -7.74 -3.16
CA THR A 98 8.28 -9.13 -2.90
C THR A 98 8.94 -10.18 -3.78
N ILE A 99 9.85 -9.82 -4.66
CA ILE A 99 10.44 -10.73 -5.64
C ILE A 99 11.04 -12.00 -5.02
N ARG A 100 11.50 -11.94 -3.77
CA ARG A 100 12.11 -13.08 -3.07
C ARG A 100 11.09 -14.09 -2.54
N PHE A 101 9.81 -13.75 -2.52
CA PHE A 101 8.72 -14.60 -1.99
C PHE A 101 7.43 -14.48 -2.81
N ILE A 102 7.55 -14.06 -4.07
CA ILE A 102 6.41 -13.93 -4.98
C ILE A 102 5.76 -15.29 -5.27
N ASP A 103 6.55 -16.36 -5.26
CA ASP A 103 6.12 -17.75 -5.31
C ASP A 103 5.11 -18.07 -4.21
N ARG A 104 5.41 -17.68 -2.97
CA ARG A 104 4.50 -17.90 -1.82
C ARG A 104 3.20 -17.12 -1.95
N MET A 105 3.22 -15.97 -2.61
CA MET A 105 1.99 -15.22 -2.92
C MET A 105 1.15 -15.95 -3.96
N MET A 106 1.79 -16.51 -4.97
CA MET A 106 1.12 -17.32 -6.00
C MET A 106 0.50 -18.59 -5.40
N ASP A 107 1.24 -19.27 -4.51
CA ASP A 107 0.76 -20.46 -3.78
C ASP A 107 -0.43 -20.15 -2.88
N ALA A 108 -0.50 -18.95 -2.32
CA ALA A 108 -1.65 -18.47 -1.56
C ALA A 108 -2.87 -18.09 -2.44
N GLY A 109 -2.74 -18.17 -3.77
CA GLY A 109 -3.85 -17.91 -4.69
C GLY A 109 -3.88 -16.50 -5.27
N VAL A 110 -2.85 -15.69 -5.07
CA VAL A 110 -2.74 -14.39 -5.75
C VAL A 110 -2.58 -14.60 -7.25
N ARG A 111 -3.43 -13.96 -8.05
CA ARG A 111 -3.44 -14.08 -9.52
C ARG A 111 -3.23 -12.75 -10.24
N VAL A 112 -3.27 -11.64 -9.50
CA VAL A 112 -3.06 -10.29 -10.05
C VAL A 112 -2.00 -9.57 -9.21
N PHE A 113 -0.90 -9.19 -9.82
CA PHE A 113 0.20 -8.47 -9.16
C PHE A 113 0.19 -7.01 -9.60
N LYS A 114 0.14 -6.11 -8.62
CA LYS A 114 0.16 -4.68 -8.87
C LYS A 114 1.51 -4.07 -8.47
N ILE A 115 2.12 -3.33 -9.38
CA ILE A 115 3.28 -2.49 -9.12
C ILE A 115 2.77 -1.08 -8.83
N GLU A 116 3.20 -0.50 -7.72
CA GLU A 116 2.79 0.83 -7.27
C GLU A 116 3.89 1.87 -7.55
N GLY A 117 3.50 3.14 -7.71
CA GLY A 117 4.44 4.25 -7.85
C GLY A 117 5.28 4.23 -9.13
N ARG A 118 4.73 3.75 -10.24
CA ARG A 118 5.45 3.57 -11.51
C ARG A 118 6.00 4.86 -12.13
N ALA A 119 5.37 5.98 -11.85
CA ALA A 119 5.71 7.29 -12.41
C ALA A 119 6.20 8.29 -11.35
N ARG A 120 6.68 7.82 -10.19
CA ARG A 120 7.06 8.69 -9.07
C ARG A 120 8.33 8.18 -8.40
#